data_dc4b32b9215d7649611409c475a09f14
#
_entry.id   dc4b32b9215d7649611409c475a09f14
#
_cell.length_a   1.000
_cell.length_b   1.000
_cell.length_c   1.000
_cell.angle_alpha   90.00
_cell.angle_beta   90.00
_cell.angle_gamma   90.00
#
_symmetry.space_group_name_H-M   'P 1'
#
loop_
_entity.id
_entity.type
_entity.pdbx_description
1 polymer ?
#
loop_
_entity_poly.entity_id
_entity_poly.type
_entity_poly.pdbx_seq_one_letter_code
_entity_poly.pdbx_strand_id
1 'polypeptide(L)' 'KVPIIVDAGIGSPSQASEAMEIGADGVLTNTAIAKANSAKDMAYAMKLGVMAGRLGYLAGKAETVEFAQPSSPIIGLSK' A
#
# COMPACT_ATOMS: atom_id res chain seq x y z
N LYS A 1 -19.95 -12.12 2.61
CA LYS A 1 -18.83 -11.43 3.22
C LYS A 1 -19.05 -9.91 3.19
N VAL A 2 -18.77 -9.26 4.29
CA VAL A 2 -18.92 -7.81 4.40
C VAL A 2 -17.62 -7.13 4.00
N PRO A 3 -17.66 -6.16 3.10
CA PRO A 3 -16.46 -5.43 2.74
C PRO A 3 -15.90 -4.64 3.93
N ILE A 4 -14.61 -4.58 4.01
CA ILE A 4 -13.91 -3.84 5.06
C ILE A 4 -13.24 -2.62 4.44
N ILE A 5 -13.68 -1.44 4.87
CA ILE A 5 -13.15 -0.19 4.36
C ILE A 5 -12.37 0.50 5.49
N VAL A 6 -11.12 0.81 5.25
CA VAL A 6 -10.29 1.48 6.22
C VAL A 6 -10.29 2.97 5.94
N ASP A 7 -10.57 3.77 6.96
CA ASP A 7 -10.72 5.21 6.81
C ASP A 7 -9.75 5.97 7.71
N ALA A 8 -9.84 5.73 9.00
CA ALA A 8 -9.10 6.53 9.96
C ALA A 8 -7.61 6.33 9.80
N GLY A 9 -6.88 7.44 9.79
CA GLY A 9 -5.44 7.38 9.82
C GLY A 9 -4.73 7.16 8.50
N ILE A 10 -5.48 7.09 7.41
CA ILE A 10 -4.84 6.94 6.10
C ILE A 10 -4.36 8.32 5.67
N GLY A 11 -3.08 8.57 5.83
CA GLY A 11 -2.51 9.87 5.50
C GLY A 11 -1.49 9.85 4.38
N SER A 12 -1.17 8.68 3.84
CA SER A 12 -0.17 8.59 2.78
C SER A 12 -0.40 7.34 1.96
N PRO A 13 0.17 7.30 0.73
CA PRO A 13 0.04 6.10 -0.11
C PRO A 13 0.60 4.84 0.55
N SER A 14 1.65 4.97 1.35
CA SER A 14 2.21 3.79 2.01
C SER A 14 1.24 3.21 3.02
N GLN A 15 0.50 4.05 3.73
CA GLN A 15 -0.50 3.57 4.66
C GLN A 15 -1.67 2.92 3.95
N ALA A 16 -2.08 3.49 2.82
CA ALA A 16 -3.12 2.88 2.00
C ALA A 16 -2.69 1.51 1.50
N SER A 17 -1.46 1.42 1.04
CA SER A 17 -0.91 0.16 0.55
C SER A 17 -0.88 -0.89 1.66
N GLU A 18 -0.44 -0.49 2.85
CA GLU A 18 -0.37 -1.41 3.99
C GLU A 18 -1.76 -1.93 4.36
N ALA A 19 -2.77 -1.06 4.37
CA ALA A 19 -4.12 -1.48 4.68
C ALA A 19 -4.61 -2.52 3.68
N MET A 20 -4.33 -2.32 2.41
CA MET A 20 -4.75 -3.27 1.39
C MET A 20 -3.99 -4.59 1.51
N GLU A 21 -2.72 -4.54 1.91
CA GLU A 21 -1.92 -5.75 2.07
C GLU A 21 -2.46 -6.67 3.17
N ILE A 22 -3.07 -6.10 4.19
CA ILE A 22 -3.62 -6.92 5.25
C ILE A 22 -5.07 -7.33 4.99
N GLY A 23 -5.58 -7.01 3.82
CA GLY A 23 -6.83 -7.57 3.36
C GLY A 23 -8.03 -6.63 3.35
N ALA A 24 -7.82 -5.34 3.52
CA ALA A 24 -8.93 -4.40 3.39
C ALA A 24 -9.48 -4.45 1.97
N ASP A 25 -10.75 -4.12 1.84
CA ASP A 25 -11.40 -4.08 0.54
C ASP A 25 -11.31 -2.70 -0.10
N GLY A 26 -11.02 -1.68 0.68
CA GLY A 26 -10.84 -0.34 0.17
C GLY A 26 -10.38 0.59 1.26
N VAL A 27 -10.05 1.83 0.88
CA VAL A 27 -9.64 2.86 1.82
C VAL A 27 -10.31 4.17 1.47
N LEU A 28 -10.48 5.02 2.48
CA LEU A 28 -10.99 6.38 2.30
C LEU A 28 -9.87 7.36 2.64
N THR A 29 -9.57 8.26 1.75
CA THR A 29 -8.38 9.11 1.89
C THR A 29 -8.66 10.59 1.65
N ASN A 30 -9.90 11.02 1.81
CA ASN A 30 -10.28 12.37 1.43
C ASN A 30 -9.41 13.46 2.05
N THR A 31 -9.15 13.36 3.35
CA THR A 31 -8.40 14.40 4.04
C THR A 31 -6.97 14.49 3.56
N ALA A 32 -6.32 13.34 3.35
CA ALA A 32 -4.95 13.33 2.89
C ALA A 32 -4.83 14.00 1.52
N ILE A 33 -5.78 13.74 0.65
CA ILE A 33 -5.76 14.33 -0.67
C ILE A 33 -6.01 15.83 -0.59
N ALA A 34 -6.99 16.24 0.21
CA ALA A 34 -7.35 17.65 0.30
C ALA A 34 -6.23 18.50 0.87
N LYS A 35 -5.43 17.94 1.78
CA LYS A 35 -4.36 18.70 2.42
C LYS A 35 -3.02 18.62 1.71
N ALA A 36 -2.93 17.86 0.65
CA ALA A 36 -1.68 17.72 -0.07
C ALA A 36 -1.37 18.99 -0.84
N ASN A 37 -0.08 19.23 -1.10
CA ASN A 37 0.34 20.35 -1.92
C ASN A 37 -0.22 20.25 -3.32
N SER A 38 -0.32 19.03 -3.84
CA SER A 38 -0.94 18.79 -5.13
C SER A 38 -1.97 17.69 -4.93
N ALA A 39 -3.24 18.08 -4.90
CA ALA A 39 -4.32 17.10 -4.69
C ALA A 39 -4.37 16.09 -5.83
N LYS A 40 -4.12 16.55 -7.06
CA LYS A 40 -4.14 15.65 -8.20
C LYS A 40 -3.08 14.56 -8.08
N ASP A 41 -1.86 14.98 -7.74
CA ASP A 41 -0.77 14.02 -7.64
C ASP A 41 -0.99 13.08 -6.45
N MET A 42 -1.50 13.61 -5.35
CA MET A 42 -1.76 12.76 -4.19
C MET A 42 -2.85 11.74 -4.48
N ALA A 43 -3.89 12.15 -5.20
CA ALA A 43 -4.95 11.22 -5.58
C ALA A 43 -4.39 10.08 -6.43
N TYR A 44 -3.51 10.41 -7.37
CA TYR A 44 -2.89 9.40 -8.21
C TYR A 44 -1.98 8.50 -7.39
N ALA A 45 -1.21 9.08 -6.48
CA ALA A 45 -0.32 8.31 -5.61
C ALA A 45 -1.13 7.35 -4.74
N MET A 46 -2.26 7.80 -4.20
CA MET A 46 -3.12 6.93 -3.41
C MET A 46 -3.65 5.77 -4.24
N LYS A 47 -4.04 6.05 -5.48
CA LYS A 47 -4.50 4.99 -6.38
C LYS A 47 -3.42 3.95 -6.57
N LEU A 48 -2.19 4.38 -6.83
CA LEU A 48 -1.09 3.44 -7.03
C LEU A 48 -0.79 2.66 -5.77
N GLY A 49 -0.87 3.31 -4.61
CA GLY A 49 -0.65 2.64 -3.34
C GLY A 49 -1.68 1.55 -3.09
N VAL A 50 -2.94 1.84 -3.35
CA VAL A 50 -4.01 0.87 -3.18
C VAL A 50 -3.81 -0.31 -4.12
N MET A 51 -3.47 -0.05 -5.37
CA MET A 51 -3.26 -1.11 -6.35
C MET A 51 -2.09 -1.99 -5.96
N ALA A 52 -1.00 -1.38 -5.51
CA ALA A 52 0.17 -2.14 -5.09
C ALA A 52 -0.16 -3.03 -3.89
N GLY A 53 -0.87 -2.48 -2.91
CA GLY A 53 -1.25 -3.26 -1.74
C GLY A 53 -2.17 -4.42 -2.09
N ARG A 54 -3.13 -4.18 -2.97
CA ARG A 54 -4.05 -5.23 -3.39
C ARG A 54 -3.33 -6.35 -4.12
N LEU A 55 -2.41 -5.98 -5.02
CA LEU A 55 -1.63 -6.98 -5.73
C LEU A 55 -0.77 -7.78 -4.76
N GLY A 56 -0.17 -7.11 -3.77
CA GLY A 56 0.63 -7.81 -2.77
C GLY A 56 -0.20 -8.80 -1.97
N TYR A 57 -1.40 -8.39 -1.59
CA TYR A 57 -2.30 -9.27 -0.86
C TYR A 57 -2.66 -10.51 -1.68
N LEU A 58 -3.01 -10.28 -2.96
CA LEU A 58 -3.41 -11.39 -3.82
C LEU A 58 -2.25 -12.32 -4.14
N ALA A 59 -1.05 -11.78 -4.24
CA ALA A 59 0.13 -12.58 -4.56
C ALA A 59 0.58 -13.44 -3.39
N GLY A 60 0.25 -13.02 -2.18
CA GLY A 60 0.71 -13.73 -0.99
C GLY A 60 2.15 -13.37 -0.68
N LYS A 61 2.37 -12.73 0.47
CA LYS A 61 3.69 -12.25 0.82
C LYS A 61 4.59 -13.39 1.26
N ALA A 62 5.84 -13.30 0.86
CA ALA A 62 6.85 -14.24 1.36
C ALA A 62 7.16 -13.92 2.82
N GLU A 63 7.69 -14.90 3.52
CA GLU A 63 8.07 -14.68 4.90
C GLU A 63 9.30 -13.80 4.96
N THR A 64 9.30 -12.91 5.92
CA THR A 64 10.38 -11.93 6.02
C THR A 64 11.74 -12.56 6.28
N VAL A 65 11.75 -13.72 6.91
CA VAL A 65 13.01 -14.35 7.21
C VAL A 65 13.81 -14.68 5.96
N GLU A 66 13.15 -14.82 4.84
CA GLU A 66 13.84 -15.13 3.60
C GLU A 66 14.70 -13.99 3.13
N PHE A 67 14.44 -12.80 3.58
CA PHE A 67 15.21 -11.65 3.15
C PHE A 67 16.63 -11.68 3.65
N ALA A 68 16.91 -12.45 4.68
CA ALA A 68 18.24 -12.51 5.24
C ALA A 68 19.18 -13.40 4.44
N GLN A 69 18.68 -14.09 3.45
CA GLN A 69 19.51 -15.05 2.73
C GLN A 69 20.42 -14.35 1.76
N PRO A 70 21.69 -14.66 1.78
CA PRO A 70 22.64 -13.99 0.91
C PRO A 70 22.35 -14.23 -0.56
N SER A 71 21.76 -15.34 -0.87
CA SER A 71 21.46 -15.67 -2.25
C SER A 71 20.32 -14.84 -2.81
N SER A 72 19.61 -14.16 -1.97
CA SER A 72 18.52 -13.32 -2.44
C SER A 72 19.07 -12.24 -3.35
N PRO A 73 18.46 -12.07 -4.49
CA PRO A 73 18.91 -11.01 -5.37
C PRO A 73 18.59 -9.67 -4.77
N ILE A 74 19.58 -9.08 -4.23
CA ILE A 74 19.40 -7.76 -3.66
C ILE A 74 19.30 -6.73 -4.74
N ILE A 75 19.65 -7.14 -5.89
CA ILE A 75 19.72 -6.25 -7.00
C ILE A 75 18.47 -5.43 -7.15
N GLY A 76 17.37 -6.05 -6.98
CA GLY A 76 16.13 -5.36 -7.18
C GLY A 76 15.88 -4.26 -6.20
N LEU A 77 16.64 -4.24 -5.13
CA LEU A 77 16.42 -3.28 -4.08
C LEU A 77 17.25 -2.04 -4.24
N SER A 78 18.26 -2.18 -5.04
CA SER A 78 19.11 -1.01 -5.15
C SER A 78 18.39 0.07 -5.85
N LYS A 79 18.12 0.33 -5.60
CA LYS A 79 17.49 1.07 -6.25
C LYS A 79 17.34 1.88 -6.02
#